data_7b25af2eee5dcb3c398305edd5370dc0
#
_entry.id   7b25af2eee5dcb3c398305edd5370dc0
#
_cell.length_a   1.000
_cell.length_b   1.000
_cell.length_c   1.000
_cell.angle_alpha   90.00
_cell.angle_beta   90.00
_cell.angle_gamma   90.00
#
_symmetry.space_group_name_H-M   'P 1'
#
loop_
_entity.id
_entity.type
_entity.pdbx_description
1 polymer ?
#
loop_
_entity_poly.entity_id
_entity_poly.type
_entity_poly.pdbx_seq_one_letter_code
_entity_poly.pdbx_strand_id
1 'polypeptide(L)'
;MNNVEETSPDEGTGWSDMFRGIRGVYTIVLNIGIGVHAIDIFVITTVMPTVVAEIGGVEFYAWTTMLYMVGTIVGAASGRYVRSVLGRRKGYVAAGIIFLVGAAGCAAAPNMAVLLVFRVIEGFGGGLLMSQSMTLVNDLYTGQLRTRVLATITTTWSIASVVGPLIGGIWGSIGWWRGAFLTTCVLTILFIIAAWRVVPDGEGGPRHKLPRRRLALLGFSVILVGASGQFEDLVSRIGFILAGVFCLWLTLRMDAGENGLFPQRVLSLFAPIGTVYWVFLLLSASYTPLTIFMPLALRRLYGLDPLWIGYVLTVFSLAWSIGSIGTAGWGQKSIRFACAGGLFITAASIVGITLTIGTASIWIVTLLMTTAGLGVGMTNVHSISWALAAADRDESQITASAAPAMRSIGIAYGAAMAGLIANAAGLSQGTSPESVRDALPWVFGISALVPLAGGLCVIRMFALKPGVKI
;
A
#
# COMPACT_ATOMS: atom_id res chain seq x y z
N MET A 1 25.45 18.71 -46.96
CA MET A 1 24.49 17.59 -47.05
C MET A 1 25.03 16.48 -46.14
N ASN A 2 24.70 16.54 -44.90
CA ASN A 2 25.01 15.49 -43.93
C ASN A 2 23.70 14.72 -43.63
N ASN A 3 23.66 13.50 -44.15
CA ASN A 3 22.60 12.55 -43.80
C ASN A 3 22.79 12.20 -42.33
N VAL A 4 21.90 12.77 -41.49
CA VAL A 4 21.59 12.21 -40.18
C VAL A 4 20.72 11.00 -40.47
N GLU A 5 21.29 9.80 -40.39
CA GLU A 5 20.52 8.57 -40.32
C GLU A 5 19.55 8.67 -39.14
N GLU A 6 18.29 8.90 -39.44
CA GLU A 6 17.18 8.64 -38.53
C GLU A 6 17.21 7.13 -38.20
N THR A 7 17.82 6.78 -37.09
CA THR A 7 17.67 5.44 -36.52
C THR A 7 16.19 5.23 -36.23
N SER A 8 15.58 4.31 -36.95
CA SER A 8 14.18 3.93 -36.81
C SER A 8 13.84 3.50 -35.38
N PRO A 9 12.70 3.92 -34.80
CA PRO A 9 12.35 3.68 -33.41
C PRO A 9 11.91 2.25 -33.06
N ASP A 10 12.12 1.25 -33.92
CA ASP A 10 11.42 -0.04 -33.84
C ASP A 10 12.31 -1.26 -33.62
N GLU A 11 13.55 -1.11 -33.19
CA GLU A 11 14.39 -2.24 -32.81
C GLU A 11 14.31 -2.54 -31.31
N GLY A 12 13.43 -3.50 -30.94
CA GLY A 12 13.41 -4.09 -29.61
C GLY A 12 12.07 -4.01 -28.88
N THR A 13 11.00 -4.55 -29.46
CA THR A 13 9.67 -4.62 -28.83
C THR A 13 9.41 -5.94 -28.07
N GLY A 14 10.41 -6.83 -27.93
CA GLY A 14 10.32 -8.11 -27.22
C GLY A 14 10.39 -7.98 -25.69
N TRP A 15 9.81 -8.95 -24.96
CA TRP A 15 10.02 -9.07 -23.51
C TRP A 15 11.50 -9.30 -23.17
N SER A 16 12.26 -9.96 -24.05
CA SER A 16 13.70 -10.17 -23.89
C SER A 16 14.53 -8.89 -23.94
N ASP A 17 14.04 -7.85 -24.64
CA ASP A 17 14.82 -6.64 -24.89
C ASP A 17 14.97 -5.78 -23.64
N MET A 18 14.01 -5.84 -22.71
CA MET A 18 14.14 -5.15 -21.41
C MET A 18 15.17 -5.81 -20.48
N PHE A 19 15.60 -7.06 -20.77
CA PHE A 19 16.62 -7.78 -20.01
C PHE A 19 17.98 -7.83 -20.72
N ARG A 20 18.12 -7.22 -21.91
CA ARG A 20 19.37 -7.21 -22.66
C ARG A 20 20.30 -6.08 -22.22
N GLY A 21 21.59 -6.40 -22.09
CA GLY A 21 22.65 -5.43 -21.79
C GLY A 21 22.38 -4.61 -20.52
N ILE A 22 22.72 -3.34 -20.56
CA ILE A 22 22.58 -2.42 -19.42
C ILE A 22 21.12 -2.18 -19.03
N ARG A 23 20.15 -2.29 -19.98
CA ARG A 23 18.72 -2.14 -19.70
C ARG A 23 18.22 -3.22 -18.75
N GLY A 24 18.71 -4.46 -18.91
CA GLY A 24 18.35 -5.55 -17.99
C GLY A 24 18.79 -5.26 -16.56
N VAL A 25 19.99 -4.72 -16.41
CA VAL A 25 20.52 -4.37 -15.09
C VAL A 25 19.69 -3.24 -14.46
N TYR A 26 19.30 -2.23 -15.24
CA TYR A 26 18.39 -1.17 -14.76
C TYR A 26 17.05 -1.74 -14.33
N THR A 27 16.43 -2.62 -15.14
CA THR A 27 15.15 -3.27 -14.81
C THR A 27 15.24 -4.03 -13.49
N ILE A 28 16.31 -4.78 -13.27
CA ILE A 28 16.54 -5.53 -12.03
C ILE A 28 16.67 -4.59 -10.84
N VAL A 29 17.51 -3.56 -10.91
CA VAL A 29 17.73 -2.61 -9.80
C VAL A 29 16.44 -1.86 -9.44
N LEU A 30 15.66 -1.44 -10.44
CA LEU A 30 14.36 -0.81 -10.21
C LEU A 30 13.38 -1.73 -9.48
N ASN A 31 13.31 -2.99 -9.89
CA ASN A 31 12.43 -3.98 -9.26
C ASN A 31 12.92 -4.35 -7.84
N ILE A 32 14.24 -4.44 -7.60
CA ILE A 32 14.77 -4.65 -6.24
C ILE A 32 14.39 -3.48 -5.32
N GLY A 33 14.54 -2.22 -5.76
CA GLY A 33 14.17 -1.06 -4.97
C GLY A 33 12.70 -1.03 -4.55
N ILE A 34 11.80 -1.37 -5.47
CA ILE A 34 10.37 -1.51 -5.15
C ILE A 34 10.11 -2.76 -4.31
N GLY A 35 10.81 -3.86 -4.60
CA GLY A 35 10.67 -5.14 -3.91
C GLY A 35 11.01 -5.05 -2.42
N VAL A 36 12.07 -4.33 -2.06
CA VAL A 36 12.46 -4.10 -0.66
C VAL A 36 11.32 -3.43 0.11
N HIS A 37 10.76 -2.34 -0.43
CA HIS A 37 9.60 -1.66 0.16
C HIS A 37 8.36 -2.56 0.23
N ALA A 38 8.08 -3.31 -0.83
CA ALA A 38 6.90 -4.19 -0.88
C ALA A 38 7.03 -5.38 0.09
N ILE A 39 8.21 -6.02 0.17
CA ILE A 39 8.47 -7.13 1.10
C ILE A 39 8.25 -6.68 2.54
N ASP A 40 8.77 -5.52 2.92
CA ASP A 40 8.66 -5.00 4.29
C ASP A 40 7.22 -4.83 4.75
N ILE A 41 6.34 -4.33 3.89
CA ILE A 41 4.90 -4.19 4.20
C ILE A 41 4.28 -5.53 4.61
N PHE A 42 4.66 -6.64 3.97
CA PHE A 42 4.13 -7.96 4.28
C PHE A 42 4.85 -8.65 5.44
N VAL A 43 6.14 -8.38 5.62
CA VAL A 43 6.95 -8.92 6.74
C VAL A 43 6.37 -8.49 8.07
N ILE A 44 6.14 -7.19 8.26
CA ILE A 44 5.69 -6.64 9.55
C ILE A 44 4.34 -7.22 9.99
N THR A 45 3.40 -7.40 9.07
CA THR A 45 2.07 -7.94 9.40
C THR A 45 2.17 -9.35 10.00
N THR A 46 3.11 -10.15 9.53
CA THR A 46 3.30 -11.54 9.97
C THR A 46 4.03 -11.63 11.32
N VAL A 47 5.01 -10.75 11.58
CA VAL A 47 5.78 -10.79 12.84
C VAL A 47 5.13 -10.03 14.00
N MET A 48 4.14 -9.17 13.74
CA MET A 48 3.52 -8.32 14.78
C MET A 48 3.03 -9.05 16.01
N PRO A 49 2.40 -10.24 15.94
CA PRO A 49 2.01 -10.97 17.14
C PRO A 49 3.21 -11.31 18.04
N THR A 50 4.37 -11.63 17.45
CA THR A 50 5.62 -11.91 18.19
C THR A 50 6.24 -10.63 18.74
N VAL A 51 6.21 -9.52 17.98
CA VAL A 51 6.67 -8.21 18.43
C VAL A 51 5.92 -7.78 19.70
N VAL A 52 4.59 -7.77 19.66
CA VAL A 52 3.75 -7.35 20.78
C VAL A 52 3.91 -8.27 21.99
N ALA A 53 4.14 -9.56 21.77
CA ALA A 53 4.38 -10.50 22.86
C ALA A 53 5.70 -10.20 23.62
N GLU A 54 6.73 -9.63 22.97
CA GLU A 54 8.02 -9.32 23.56
C GLU A 54 8.11 -7.90 24.12
N ILE A 55 7.70 -6.87 23.32
CA ILE A 55 7.89 -5.46 23.71
C ILE A 55 6.60 -4.76 24.15
N GLY A 56 5.47 -5.45 24.17
CA GLY A 56 4.16 -4.89 24.56
C GLY A 56 3.58 -3.92 23.55
N GLY A 57 2.66 -3.04 23.99
CA GLY A 57 2.09 -1.97 23.17
C GLY A 57 1.02 -2.48 22.21
N VAL A 58 0.17 -3.39 22.63
CA VAL A 58 -0.92 -3.94 21.81
C VAL A 58 -1.89 -2.88 21.34
N GLU A 59 -2.08 -1.83 22.12
CA GLU A 59 -2.92 -0.66 21.79
C GLU A 59 -2.41 0.08 20.55
N PHE A 60 -1.12 -0.08 20.21
CA PHE A 60 -0.47 0.48 19.02
C PHE A 60 -0.32 -0.53 17.87
N TYR A 61 -0.94 -1.70 17.95
CA TYR A 61 -0.77 -2.77 16.95
C TYR A 61 -0.96 -2.29 15.51
N ALA A 62 -2.05 -1.59 15.23
CA ALA A 62 -2.35 -1.04 13.91
C ALA A 62 -1.49 0.19 13.53
N TRP A 63 -0.91 0.86 14.53
CA TRP A 63 -0.10 2.06 14.31
C TRP A 63 1.18 1.77 13.53
N THR A 64 1.72 0.57 13.64
CA THR A 64 2.91 0.13 12.91
C THR A 64 2.71 0.24 11.40
N THR A 65 1.54 -0.16 10.89
CA THR A 65 1.15 -0.01 9.48
C THR A 65 0.73 1.41 9.18
N MET A 66 -0.07 2.04 10.04
CA MET A 66 -0.56 3.41 9.86
C MET A 66 0.58 4.40 9.69
N LEU A 67 1.53 4.44 10.64
CA LEU A 67 2.65 5.39 10.61
C LEU A 67 3.63 5.13 9.48
N TYR A 68 3.85 3.86 9.14
CA TYR A 68 4.62 3.51 7.94
C TYR A 68 3.98 4.09 6.67
N MET A 69 2.65 3.97 6.52
CA MET A 69 1.93 4.53 5.37
C MET A 69 1.96 6.06 5.36
N VAL A 70 1.85 6.72 6.51
CA VAL A 70 2.05 8.18 6.62
C VAL A 70 3.45 8.56 6.12
N GLY A 71 4.48 7.87 6.59
CA GLY A 71 5.85 8.05 6.09
C GLY A 71 5.94 7.83 4.57
N THR A 72 5.33 6.76 4.07
CA THR A 72 5.32 6.42 2.64
C THR A 72 4.68 7.51 1.77
N ILE A 73 3.57 8.08 2.20
CA ILE A 73 2.88 9.17 1.49
C ILE A 73 3.78 10.41 1.41
N VAL A 74 4.37 10.79 2.55
CA VAL A 74 5.26 11.96 2.62
C VAL A 74 6.52 11.72 1.80
N GLY A 75 7.11 10.53 1.87
CA GLY A 75 8.28 10.14 1.10
C GLY A 75 8.02 10.15 -0.41
N ALA A 76 6.93 9.55 -0.86
CA ALA A 76 6.56 9.53 -2.27
C ALA A 76 6.36 10.94 -2.84
N ALA A 77 5.67 11.81 -2.11
CA ALA A 77 5.46 13.20 -2.51
C ALA A 77 6.76 14.04 -2.48
N SER A 78 7.74 13.65 -1.65
CA SER A 78 9.05 14.31 -1.56
C SER A 78 10.00 13.89 -2.69
N GLY A 79 9.68 12.86 -3.47
CA GLY A 79 10.59 12.27 -4.45
C GLY A 79 11.12 13.26 -5.50
N ARG A 80 10.25 14.11 -6.06
CA ARG A 80 10.67 15.15 -7.02
C ARG A 80 11.62 16.18 -6.39
N TYR A 81 11.36 16.58 -5.15
CA TYR A 81 12.23 17.50 -4.42
C TYR A 81 13.61 16.87 -4.17
N VAL A 82 13.66 15.66 -3.61
CA VAL A 82 14.92 14.94 -3.35
C VAL A 82 15.72 14.78 -4.63
N ARG A 83 15.08 14.41 -5.74
CA ARG A 83 15.73 14.29 -7.04
C ARG A 83 16.26 15.63 -7.56
N SER A 84 15.52 16.72 -7.40
CA SER A 84 15.96 18.05 -7.86
C SER A 84 17.19 18.57 -7.10
N VAL A 85 17.40 18.12 -5.86
CA VAL A 85 18.52 18.51 -5.01
C VAL A 85 19.73 17.58 -5.16
N LEU A 86 19.50 16.27 -5.15
CA LEU A 86 20.56 15.26 -5.10
C LEU A 86 20.88 14.66 -6.47
N GLY A 87 20.02 14.89 -7.48
CA GLY A 87 20.15 14.22 -8.79
C GLY A 87 19.64 12.78 -8.75
N ARG A 88 19.82 12.08 -9.88
CA ARG A 88 19.23 10.76 -10.15
C ARG A 88 19.79 9.67 -9.24
N ARG A 89 21.11 9.40 -9.31
CA ARG A 89 21.77 8.32 -8.57
C ARG A 89 21.72 8.59 -7.06
N LYS A 90 22.23 9.74 -6.63
CA LYS A 90 22.32 10.09 -5.21
C LYS A 90 20.94 10.15 -4.55
N GLY A 91 19.89 10.64 -5.25
CA GLY A 91 18.52 10.66 -4.74
C GLY A 91 17.97 9.26 -4.51
N TYR A 92 18.25 8.32 -5.42
CA TYR A 92 17.77 6.93 -5.29
C TYR A 92 18.52 6.17 -4.18
N VAL A 93 19.83 6.37 -4.08
CA VAL A 93 20.66 5.82 -2.98
C VAL A 93 20.26 6.41 -1.63
N ALA A 94 20.03 7.71 -1.55
CA ALA A 94 19.56 8.35 -0.31
C ALA A 94 18.21 7.78 0.16
N ALA A 95 17.30 7.46 -0.76
CA ALA A 95 16.06 6.77 -0.43
C ALA A 95 16.31 5.40 0.22
N GLY A 96 17.25 4.62 -0.32
CA GLY A 96 17.67 3.34 0.27
C GLY A 96 18.33 3.51 1.63
N ILE A 97 19.19 4.50 1.81
CA ILE A 97 19.84 4.76 3.10
C ILE A 97 18.82 5.14 4.18
N ILE A 98 17.86 5.99 3.87
CA ILE A 98 16.80 6.37 4.82
C ILE A 98 15.96 5.15 5.19
N PHE A 99 15.60 4.32 4.21
CA PHE A 99 14.89 3.07 4.44
C PHE A 99 15.69 2.12 5.35
N LEU A 100 16.98 1.94 5.07
CA LEU A 100 17.90 1.13 5.87
C LEU A 100 17.99 1.60 7.32
N VAL A 101 18.10 2.92 7.55
CA VAL A 101 18.12 3.52 8.90
C VAL A 101 16.81 3.20 9.63
N GLY A 102 15.67 3.31 8.94
CA GLY A 102 14.37 2.95 9.49
C GLY A 102 14.30 1.46 9.87
N ALA A 103 14.64 0.57 8.94
CA ALA A 103 14.62 -0.89 9.18
C ALA A 103 15.59 -1.32 10.30
N ALA A 104 16.81 -0.78 10.31
CA ALA A 104 17.79 -1.04 11.37
C ALA A 104 17.31 -0.54 12.73
N GLY A 105 16.68 0.65 12.76
CA GLY A 105 16.08 1.18 13.97
C GLY A 105 14.90 0.36 14.49
N CYS A 106 14.06 -0.18 13.59
CA CYS A 106 13.00 -1.14 13.95
C CYS A 106 13.61 -2.42 14.54
N ALA A 107 14.66 -2.99 13.93
CA ALA A 107 15.36 -4.16 14.45
C ALA A 107 15.96 -3.92 15.84
N ALA A 108 16.44 -2.73 16.11
CA ALA A 108 17.05 -2.35 17.39
C ALA A 108 16.04 -1.85 18.45
N ALA A 109 14.76 -1.76 18.12
CA ALA A 109 13.75 -1.15 18.99
C ALA A 109 13.58 -1.90 20.32
N PRO A 110 13.75 -1.22 21.48
CA PRO A 110 13.56 -1.81 22.79
C PRO A 110 12.11 -1.78 23.27
N ASN A 111 11.27 -0.95 22.67
CA ASN A 111 9.86 -0.79 23.00
C ASN A 111 9.06 -0.31 21.79
N MET A 112 7.74 -0.34 21.90
CA MET A 112 6.83 0.00 20.81
C MET A 112 7.00 1.44 20.33
N ALA A 113 7.19 2.41 21.22
CA ALA A 113 7.32 3.83 20.84
C ALA A 113 8.52 4.07 19.92
N VAL A 114 9.67 3.46 20.23
CA VAL A 114 10.88 3.53 19.37
C VAL A 114 10.62 2.85 18.03
N LEU A 115 9.99 1.69 18.04
CA LEU A 115 9.61 0.99 16.80
C LEU A 115 8.75 1.87 15.91
N LEU A 116 7.73 2.53 16.46
CA LEU A 116 6.82 3.40 15.70
C LEU A 116 7.55 4.60 15.08
N VAL A 117 8.50 5.21 15.78
CA VAL A 117 9.32 6.30 15.21
C VAL A 117 10.11 5.80 14.00
N PHE A 118 10.76 4.65 14.12
CA PHE A 118 11.53 4.11 13.01
C PHE A 118 10.64 3.59 11.87
N ARG A 119 9.40 3.16 12.14
CA ARG A 119 8.41 2.85 11.09
C ARG A 119 8.07 4.08 10.23
N VAL A 120 8.00 5.29 10.80
CA VAL A 120 7.82 6.52 10.01
C VAL A 120 9.02 6.76 9.09
N ILE A 121 10.25 6.62 9.61
CA ILE A 121 11.48 6.83 8.85
C ILE A 121 11.60 5.81 7.72
N GLU A 122 11.34 4.54 8.02
CA GLU A 122 11.34 3.44 7.06
C GLU A 122 10.30 3.64 5.97
N GLY A 123 9.06 3.98 6.35
CA GLY A 123 8.00 4.33 5.42
C GLY A 123 8.39 5.50 4.50
N PHE A 124 8.99 6.55 5.05
CA PHE A 124 9.47 7.69 4.25
C PHE A 124 10.51 7.26 3.21
N GLY A 125 11.48 6.42 3.61
CA GLY A 125 12.43 5.81 2.69
C GLY A 125 11.76 4.96 1.61
N GLY A 126 10.78 4.12 1.99
CA GLY A 126 10.00 3.28 1.08
C GLY A 126 9.20 4.09 0.05
N GLY A 127 8.55 5.17 0.49
CA GLY A 127 7.86 6.09 -0.40
C GLY A 127 8.79 6.79 -1.39
N LEU A 128 9.97 7.20 -0.94
CA LEU A 128 11.03 7.74 -1.81
C LEU A 128 11.49 6.69 -2.83
N LEU A 129 11.75 5.44 -2.41
CA LEU A 129 12.15 4.35 -3.30
C LEU A 129 11.13 4.14 -4.42
N MET A 130 9.85 4.09 -4.07
CA MET A 130 8.77 3.93 -5.03
C MET A 130 8.71 5.10 -6.03
N SER A 131 8.75 6.34 -5.53
CA SER A 131 8.69 7.55 -6.35
C SER A 131 9.91 7.66 -7.29
N GLN A 132 11.12 7.39 -6.78
CA GLN A 132 12.35 7.43 -7.58
C GLN A 132 12.36 6.33 -8.63
N SER A 133 11.91 5.10 -8.31
CA SER A 133 11.79 4.01 -9.28
C SER A 133 10.86 4.36 -10.43
N MET A 134 9.67 4.91 -10.14
CA MET A 134 8.72 5.34 -11.17
C MET A 134 9.30 6.43 -12.07
N THR A 135 10.03 7.37 -11.50
CA THR A 135 10.69 8.42 -12.26
C THR A 135 11.81 7.86 -13.14
N LEU A 136 12.61 6.91 -12.62
CA LEU A 136 13.67 6.26 -13.40
C LEU A 136 13.11 5.43 -14.56
N VAL A 137 11.97 4.76 -14.38
CA VAL A 137 11.28 4.07 -15.50
C VAL A 137 10.95 5.07 -16.61
N ASN A 138 10.47 6.25 -16.25
CA ASN A 138 10.13 7.27 -17.25
C ASN A 138 11.35 7.83 -17.97
N ASP A 139 12.50 7.91 -17.30
CA ASP A 139 13.74 8.43 -17.88
C ASP A 139 14.51 7.45 -18.76
N LEU A 140 14.46 6.17 -18.39
CA LEU A 140 15.32 5.14 -19.00
C LEU A 140 14.60 4.32 -20.07
N TYR A 141 13.26 4.39 -20.11
CA TYR A 141 12.47 3.57 -21.01
C TYR A 141 11.41 4.39 -21.75
N THR A 142 11.24 4.13 -23.05
CA THR A 142 10.26 4.78 -23.91
C THR A 142 9.29 3.76 -24.52
N GLY A 143 8.16 4.23 -25.04
CA GLY A 143 7.20 3.43 -25.81
C GLY A 143 6.72 2.15 -25.10
N GLN A 144 6.70 1.05 -25.85
CA GLN A 144 6.23 -0.26 -25.34
C GLN A 144 7.13 -0.84 -24.27
N LEU A 145 8.44 -0.56 -24.31
CA LEU A 145 9.39 -1.07 -23.32
C LEU A 145 9.08 -0.52 -21.92
N ARG A 146 8.70 0.75 -21.83
CA ARG A 146 8.23 1.35 -20.57
C ARG A 146 7.03 0.62 -19.98
N THR A 147 6.03 0.30 -20.81
CA THR A 147 4.84 -0.42 -20.38
C THR A 147 5.19 -1.82 -19.83
N ARG A 148 6.16 -2.50 -20.46
CA ARG A 148 6.62 -3.82 -19.98
C ARG A 148 7.38 -3.73 -18.66
N VAL A 149 8.26 -2.74 -18.49
CA VAL A 149 8.95 -2.52 -17.22
C VAL A 149 7.94 -2.19 -16.11
N LEU A 150 6.90 -1.40 -16.38
CA LEU A 150 5.80 -1.19 -15.42
C LEU A 150 5.07 -2.47 -15.06
N ALA A 151 4.91 -3.41 -16.01
CA ALA A 151 4.33 -4.72 -15.73
C ALA A 151 5.22 -5.58 -14.82
N THR A 152 6.57 -5.49 -14.92
CA THR A 152 7.46 -6.20 -14.00
C THR A 152 7.34 -5.69 -12.57
N ILE A 153 7.03 -4.41 -12.37
CA ILE A 153 6.77 -3.85 -11.04
C ILE A 153 5.56 -4.54 -10.40
N THR A 154 4.49 -4.77 -11.16
CA THR A 154 3.33 -5.52 -10.66
C THR A 154 3.71 -6.95 -10.26
N THR A 155 4.55 -7.62 -11.06
CA THR A 155 5.08 -8.94 -10.72
C THR A 155 5.91 -8.91 -9.43
N THR A 156 6.71 -7.86 -9.23
CA THR A 156 7.49 -7.66 -8.00
C THR A 156 6.60 -7.58 -6.76
N TRP A 157 5.47 -6.87 -6.84
CA TRP A 157 4.48 -6.84 -5.74
C TRP A 157 3.89 -8.24 -5.46
N SER A 158 3.60 -9.02 -6.51
CA SER A 158 3.10 -10.40 -6.36
C SER A 158 4.16 -11.30 -5.69
N ILE A 159 5.42 -11.19 -6.08
CA ILE A 159 6.53 -11.92 -5.44
C ILE A 159 6.68 -11.49 -3.99
N ALA A 160 6.69 -10.19 -3.71
CA ALA A 160 6.82 -9.64 -2.37
C ALA A 160 5.70 -10.12 -1.43
N SER A 161 4.48 -10.28 -1.95
CA SER A 161 3.34 -10.76 -1.17
C SER A 161 3.43 -12.25 -0.75
N VAL A 162 4.32 -13.01 -1.40
CA VAL A 162 4.66 -14.39 -1.02
C VAL A 162 5.90 -14.40 -0.13
N VAL A 163 6.94 -13.70 -0.56
CA VAL A 163 8.25 -13.69 0.13
C VAL A 163 8.18 -12.98 1.48
N GLY A 164 7.40 -11.89 1.60
CA GLY A 164 7.27 -11.14 2.84
C GLY A 164 6.71 -11.97 3.99
N PRO A 165 5.51 -12.56 3.87
CA PRO A 165 4.96 -13.44 4.90
C PRO A 165 5.85 -14.65 5.21
N LEU A 166 6.56 -15.19 4.21
CA LEU A 166 7.51 -16.28 4.42
C LEU A 166 8.69 -15.85 5.31
N ILE A 167 9.32 -14.71 5.01
CA ILE A 167 10.40 -14.14 5.84
C ILE A 167 9.88 -13.89 7.27
N GLY A 168 8.74 -13.20 7.39
CA GLY A 168 8.12 -12.93 8.69
C GLY A 168 7.75 -14.18 9.44
N GLY A 169 7.22 -15.19 8.74
CA GLY A 169 6.87 -16.49 9.31
C GLY A 169 8.08 -17.26 9.85
N ILE A 170 9.19 -17.35 9.10
CA ILE A 170 10.42 -18.02 9.52
C ILE A 170 10.97 -17.36 10.78
N TRP A 171 11.17 -16.06 10.80
CA TRP A 171 11.72 -15.36 11.96
C TRP A 171 10.76 -15.34 13.15
N GLY A 172 9.47 -15.27 12.89
CA GLY A 172 8.43 -15.36 13.92
C GLY A 172 8.39 -16.75 14.56
N SER A 173 8.59 -17.84 13.80
CA SER A 173 8.63 -19.22 14.34
C SER A 173 9.87 -19.49 15.19
N ILE A 174 11.00 -18.86 14.87
CA ILE A 174 12.24 -18.91 15.66
C ILE A 174 12.11 -18.06 16.95
N GLY A 175 11.08 -17.20 17.04
CA GLY A 175 10.89 -16.28 18.18
C GLY A 175 11.79 -15.04 18.12
N TRP A 176 12.51 -14.80 17.02
CA TRP A 176 13.42 -13.66 16.86
C TRP A 176 12.95 -12.71 15.76
N TRP A 177 11.86 -11.99 16.02
CA TRP A 177 11.25 -11.08 15.06
C TRP A 177 12.19 -9.98 14.50
N ARG A 178 13.24 -9.62 15.26
CA ARG A 178 14.27 -8.66 14.79
C ARG A 178 14.98 -9.14 13.54
N GLY A 179 15.13 -10.46 13.36
CA GLY A 179 15.71 -11.07 12.18
C GLY A 179 14.95 -10.73 10.89
N ALA A 180 13.64 -10.52 10.97
CA ALA A 180 12.83 -10.12 9.84
C ALA A 180 13.25 -8.72 9.30
N PHE A 181 13.42 -7.74 10.18
CA PHE A 181 13.94 -6.41 9.82
C PHE A 181 15.39 -6.45 9.37
N LEU A 182 16.24 -7.29 10.01
CA LEU A 182 17.63 -7.45 9.56
C LEU A 182 17.72 -8.06 8.16
N THR A 183 16.82 -8.97 7.80
CA THR A 183 16.74 -9.48 6.42
C THR A 183 16.41 -8.36 5.46
N THR A 184 15.47 -7.48 5.80
CA THR A 184 15.15 -6.28 5.02
C THR A 184 16.35 -5.32 4.93
N CYS A 185 17.15 -5.17 6.00
CA CYS A 185 18.40 -4.40 5.97
C CYS A 185 19.41 -4.98 4.96
N VAL A 186 19.63 -6.30 4.96
CA VAL A 186 20.55 -6.95 4.00
C VAL A 186 20.08 -6.71 2.56
N LEU A 187 18.81 -6.92 2.25
CA LEU A 187 18.24 -6.65 0.92
C LEU A 187 18.43 -5.18 0.52
N THR A 188 18.24 -4.26 1.46
CA THR A 188 18.41 -2.82 1.23
C THR A 188 19.87 -2.45 0.98
N ILE A 189 20.84 -3.04 1.69
CA ILE A 189 22.26 -2.84 1.45
C ILE A 189 22.64 -3.31 0.04
N LEU A 190 22.18 -4.50 -0.35
CA LEU A 190 22.40 -5.02 -1.71
C LEU A 190 21.82 -4.08 -2.77
N PHE A 191 20.60 -3.56 -2.51
CA PHE A 191 19.99 -2.56 -3.36
C PHE A 191 20.84 -1.28 -3.45
N ILE A 192 21.31 -0.72 -2.34
CA ILE A 192 22.13 0.52 -2.31
C ILE A 192 23.42 0.33 -3.14
N ILE A 193 24.11 -0.79 -2.95
CA ILE A 193 25.32 -1.11 -3.71
C ILE A 193 25.02 -1.22 -5.21
N ALA A 194 23.96 -1.92 -5.58
CA ALA A 194 23.54 -2.06 -6.97
C ALA A 194 23.13 -0.71 -7.58
N ALA A 195 22.32 0.08 -6.86
CA ALA A 195 21.87 1.39 -7.32
C ALA A 195 23.05 2.36 -7.52
N TRP A 196 24.03 2.36 -6.61
CA TRP A 196 25.22 3.21 -6.72
C TRP A 196 26.07 2.87 -7.94
N ARG A 197 26.22 1.58 -8.26
CA ARG A 197 27.03 1.12 -9.39
C ARG A 197 26.36 1.23 -10.75
N VAL A 198 25.02 1.07 -10.77
CA VAL A 198 24.26 0.85 -12.00
C VAL A 198 23.53 2.10 -12.45
N VAL A 199 22.91 2.84 -11.53
CA VAL A 199 22.10 4.01 -11.91
C VAL A 199 23.01 5.11 -12.45
N PRO A 200 22.75 5.61 -13.67
CA PRO A 200 23.59 6.66 -14.26
C PRO A 200 23.47 7.95 -13.44
N ASP A 201 24.59 8.66 -13.31
CA ASP A 201 24.56 10.03 -12.78
C ASP A 201 23.68 10.90 -13.67
N GLY A 202 23.05 11.87 -13.06
CA GLY A 202 22.25 12.85 -13.75
C GLY A 202 22.03 14.05 -12.83
N GLU A 203 22.08 15.22 -13.42
CA GLU A 203 21.80 16.46 -12.68
C GLU A 203 20.39 16.46 -12.13
N GLY A 204 20.17 17.17 -11.03
CA GLY A 204 18.84 17.49 -10.53
C GLY A 204 18.11 18.33 -11.57
N GLY A 205 16.83 18.02 -11.77
CA GLY A 205 15.97 18.85 -12.61
C GLY A 205 15.64 20.20 -11.95
N PRO A 206 14.70 20.96 -12.54
CA PRO A 206 14.22 22.22 -11.95
C PRO A 206 13.83 22.02 -10.49
N ARG A 207 14.20 22.96 -9.62
CA ARG A 207 13.90 22.88 -8.17
C ARG A 207 12.39 22.86 -7.94
N HIS A 208 11.87 21.74 -7.50
CA HIS A 208 10.48 21.59 -7.07
C HIS A 208 10.34 22.00 -5.61
N LYS A 209 9.32 22.80 -5.30
CA LYS A 209 8.99 23.14 -3.91
C LYS A 209 8.23 21.98 -3.25
N LEU A 210 8.67 21.56 -2.08
CA LEU A 210 7.96 20.58 -1.28
C LEU A 210 6.68 21.20 -0.69
N PRO A 211 5.49 20.63 -0.90
CA PRO A 211 4.24 21.14 -0.33
C PRO A 211 4.10 20.77 1.15
N ARG A 212 5.05 21.25 2.00
CA ARG A 212 5.23 20.87 3.41
C ARG A 212 3.94 20.94 4.21
N ARG A 213 3.16 22.02 4.06
CA ARG A 213 1.91 22.23 4.81
C ARG A 213 0.86 21.18 4.48
N ARG A 214 0.68 20.86 3.19
CA ARG A 214 -0.29 19.85 2.72
C ARG A 214 0.09 18.45 3.23
N LEU A 215 1.37 18.10 3.14
CA LEU A 215 1.87 16.81 3.61
C LEU A 215 1.79 16.67 5.13
N ALA A 216 2.11 17.73 5.88
CA ALA A 216 1.96 17.75 7.33
C ALA A 216 0.50 17.60 7.75
N LEU A 217 -0.42 18.33 7.12
CA LEU A 217 -1.86 18.22 7.40
C LEU A 217 -2.40 16.82 7.07
N LEU A 218 -1.98 16.23 5.94
CA LEU A 218 -2.40 14.88 5.55
C LEU A 218 -1.90 13.82 6.56
N GLY A 219 -0.62 13.86 6.92
CA GLY A 219 -0.06 12.95 7.93
C GLY A 219 -0.73 13.15 9.29
N PHE A 220 -0.93 14.41 9.70
CA PHE A 220 -1.57 14.75 10.98
C PHE A 220 -3.03 14.31 11.01
N SER A 221 -3.75 14.39 9.88
CA SER A 221 -5.13 13.91 9.80
C SER A 221 -5.25 12.41 10.11
N VAL A 222 -4.36 11.59 9.57
CA VAL A 222 -4.34 10.14 9.84
C VAL A 222 -3.95 9.86 11.30
N ILE A 223 -2.95 10.58 11.83
CA ILE A 223 -2.50 10.43 13.22
C ILE A 223 -3.63 10.79 14.19
N LEU A 224 -4.38 11.86 13.95
CA LEU A 224 -5.51 12.23 14.79
C LEU A 224 -6.60 11.14 14.82
N VAL A 225 -6.95 10.57 13.66
CA VAL A 225 -7.93 9.46 13.61
C VAL A 225 -7.40 8.24 14.36
N GLY A 226 -6.12 7.88 14.20
CA GLY A 226 -5.52 6.78 14.95
C GLY A 226 -5.49 7.07 16.46
N ALA A 227 -5.11 8.28 16.88
CA ALA A 227 -5.03 8.69 18.27
C ALA A 227 -6.39 8.68 18.98
N SER A 228 -7.49 8.84 18.25
CA SER A 228 -8.83 8.76 18.85
C SER A 228 -9.10 7.42 19.56
N GLY A 229 -8.42 6.34 19.15
CA GLY A 229 -8.51 5.02 19.79
C GLY A 229 -7.82 4.91 21.14
N GLN A 230 -7.03 5.91 21.55
CA GLN A 230 -6.32 5.93 22.85
C GLN A 230 -7.17 6.57 23.97
N PHE A 231 -8.30 7.18 23.65
CA PHE A 231 -9.18 7.80 24.62
C PHE A 231 -10.34 6.87 24.97
N GLU A 232 -10.74 6.83 26.24
CA GLU A 232 -11.89 6.04 26.70
C GLU A 232 -13.20 6.80 26.51
N ASP A 233 -13.18 8.12 26.67
CA ASP A 233 -14.35 8.96 26.58
C ASP A 233 -14.78 9.24 25.13
N LEU A 234 -16.09 9.22 24.89
CA LEU A 234 -16.68 9.39 23.57
C LEU A 234 -16.46 10.79 22.98
N VAL A 235 -16.39 11.82 23.83
CA VAL A 235 -16.24 13.22 23.39
C VAL A 235 -14.87 13.43 22.77
N SER A 236 -13.82 12.98 23.48
CA SER A 236 -12.44 13.04 22.95
C SER A 236 -12.31 12.21 21.67
N ARG A 237 -12.86 10.99 21.62
CA ARG A 237 -12.84 10.17 20.40
C ARG A 237 -13.44 10.91 19.21
N ILE A 238 -14.65 11.44 19.36
CA ILE A 238 -15.33 12.18 18.29
C ILE A 238 -14.54 13.43 17.94
N GLY A 239 -14.04 14.18 18.93
CA GLY A 239 -13.25 15.38 18.71
C GLY A 239 -12.01 15.12 17.86
N PHE A 240 -11.25 14.09 18.17
CA PHE A 240 -10.06 13.70 17.39
C PHE A 240 -10.41 13.22 15.97
N ILE A 241 -11.51 12.44 15.80
CA ILE A 241 -11.97 12.03 14.47
C ILE A 241 -12.36 13.25 13.63
N LEU A 242 -13.17 14.17 14.19
CA LEU A 242 -13.61 15.38 13.49
C LEU A 242 -12.42 16.29 13.13
N ALA A 243 -11.44 16.43 14.03
CA ALA A 243 -10.22 17.16 13.76
C ALA A 243 -9.40 16.52 12.63
N GLY A 244 -9.29 15.19 12.61
CA GLY A 244 -8.63 14.45 11.53
C GLY A 244 -9.34 14.64 10.18
N VAL A 245 -10.66 14.50 10.14
CA VAL A 245 -11.47 14.74 8.93
C VAL A 245 -11.35 16.18 8.46
N PHE A 246 -11.34 17.16 9.38
CA PHE A 246 -11.13 18.57 9.05
C PHE A 246 -9.75 18.83 8.44
N CYS A 247 -8.69 18.23 9.01
CA CYS A 247 -7.34 18.33 8.44
C CYS A 247 -7.26 17.71 7.03
N LEU A 248 -7.92 16.57 6.79
CA LEU A 248 -8.02 15.99 5.45
C LEU A 248 -8.73 16.93 4.49
N TRP A 249 -9.90 17.44 4.88
CA TRP A 249 -10.66 18.40 4.07
C TRP A 249 -9.84 19.65 3.74
N LEU A 250 -9.11 20.20 4.72
CA LEU A 250 -8.24 21.34 4.53
C LEU A 250 -7.09 21.01 3.56
N THR A 251 -6.49 19.84 3.67
CA THR A 251 -5.45 19.35 2.74
C THR A 251 -5.97 19.36 1.30
N LEU A 252 -7.16 18.77 1.07
CA LEU A 252 -7.77 18.70 -0.26
C LEU A 252 -8.15 20.08 -0.80
N ARG A 253 -8.63 20.98 0.07
CA ARG A 253 -8.90 22.38 -0.30
C ARG A 253 -7.64 23.12 -0.74
N MET A 254 -6.53 22.92 -0.03
CA MET A 254 -5.24 23.51 -0.36
C MET A 254 -4.59 22.90 -1.61
N ASP A 255 -5.01 21.70 -2.00
CA ASP A 255 -4.44 20.96 -3.13
C ASP A 255 -5.10 21.31 -4.47
N ALA A 256 -6.17 22.11 -4.47
CA ALA A 256 -6.96 22.44 -5.67
C ALA A 256 -6.28 23.43 -6.64
N GLY A 257 -4.95 23.66 -6.55
CA GLY A 257 -4.18 24.59 -7.38
C GLY A 257 -3.31 23.89 -8.44
N GLU A 258 -2.62 24.70 -9.29
CA GLU A 258 -1.81 24.23 -10.43
C GLU A 258 -0.69 23.22 -10.10
N ASN A 259 -0.25 23.12 -8.84
CA ASN A 259 0.76 22.17 -8.36
C ASN A 259 0.15 21.16 -7.38
N GLY A 260 -1.03 20.62 -7.69
CA GLY A 260 -1.73 19.63 -6.88
C GLY A 260 -0.96 18.31 -6.76
N LEU A 261 -1.10 17.65 -5.60
CA LEU A 261 -0.66 16.27 -5.41
C LEU A 261 -1.65 15.29 -6.08
N PHE A 262 -2.89 15.75 -6.25
CA PHE A 262 -4.00 14.97 -6.78
C PHE A 262 -4.64 15.69 -7.96
N PRO A 263 -5.31 14.96 -8.88
CA PRO A 263 -6.11 15.56 -9.94
C PRO A 263 -7.21 16.45 -9.37
N GLN A 264 -7.65 17.41 -10.15
CA GLN A 264 -8.79 18.24 -9.75
C GLN A 264 -10.02 17.39 -9.47
N ARG A 265 -10.80 17.76 -8.45
CA ARG A 265 -12.01 17.06 -8.03
C ARG A 265 -11.79 15.60 -7.57
N VAL A 266 -10.61 15.29 -7.03
CA VAL A 266 -10.16 13.95 -6.62
C VAL A 266 -11.13 13.18 -5.72
N LEU A 267 -11.92 13.85 -4.88
CA LEU A 267 -12.96 13.22 -4.03
C LEU A 267 -14.38 13.72 -4.34
N SER A 268 -14.62 14.30 -5.51
CA SER A 268 -15.96 14.70 -5.92
C SER A 268 -16.76 13.49 -6.38
N LEU A 269 -17.85 13.17 -5.70
CA LEU A 269 -18.80 12.13 -6.12
C LEU A 269 -19.59 12.50 -7.40
N PHE A 270 -19.44 13.74 -7.88
CA PHE A 270 -20.07 14.24 -9.09
C PHE A 270 -19.12 14.27 -10.29
N ALA A 271 -17.86 13.88 -10.10
CA ALA A 271 -16.86 13.78 -11.16
C ALA A 271 -16.44 12.31 -11.35
N PRO A 272 -16.30 11.83 -12.61
CA PRO A 272 -15.86 10.45 -12.88
C PRO A 272 -14.54 10.11 -12.19
N ILE A 273 -13.56 11.01 -12.28
CA ILE A 273 -12.25 10.83 -11.66
C ILE A 273 -12.37 10.70 -10.13
N GLY A 274 -13.19 11.52 -9.49
CA GLY A 274 -13.36 11.50 -8.04
C GLY A 274 -13.99 10.21 -7.53
N THR A 275 -14.96 9.64 -8.28
CA THR A 275 -15.58 8.35 -7.89
C THR A 275 -14.58 7.20 -7.92
N VAL A 276 -13.64 7.19 -8.88
CA VAL A 276 -12.56 6.18 -8.94
C VAL A 276 -11.61 6.31 -7.76
N TYR A 277 -11.26 7.52 -7.38
CA TYR A 277 -10.38 7.73 -6.22
C TYR A 277 -11.04 7.32 -4.89
N TRP A 278 -12.36 7.50 -4.78
CA TRP A 278 -13.11 6.91 -3.69
C TRP A 278 -13.05 5.37 -3.70
N VAL A 279 -13.13 4.74 -4.87
CA VAL A 279 -12.99 3.27 -4.97
C VAL A 279 -11.58 2.84 -4.53
N PHE A 280 -10.50 3.52 -4.94
CA PHE A 280 -9.14 3.21 -4.46
C PHE A 280 -9.01 3.32 -2.95
N LEU A 281 -9.53 4.41 -2.37
CA LEU A 281 -9.47 4.66 -0.93
C LEU A 281 -10.25 3.59 -0.17
N LEU A 282 -11.52 3.38 -0.52
CA LEU A 282 -12.41 2.46 0.17
C LEU A 282 -12.01 0.99 -0.01
N LEU A 283 -11.57 0.59 -1.22
CA LEU A 283 -11.04 -0.74 -1.45
C LEU A 283 -9.83 -1.01 -0.53
N SER A 284 -8.90 -0.07 -0.48
CA SER A 284 -7.69 -0.23 0.35
C SER A 284 -8.02 -0.23 1.84
N ALA A 285 -8.92 0.64 2.29
CA ALA A 285 -9.38 0.66 3.67
C ALA A 285 -10.13 -0.62 4.07
N SER A 286 -10.82 -1.28 3.13
CA SER A 286 -11.64 -2.47 3.42
C SER A 286 -10.84 -3.71 3.77
N TYR A 287 -9.74 -4.00 3.06
CA TYR A 287 -8.93 -5.19 3.31
C TYR A 287 -7.84 -4.99 4.37
N THR A 288 -7.50 -3.73 4.69
CA THR A 288 -6.43 -3.40 5.65
C THR A 288 -6.67 -4.03 7.03
N PRO A 289 -7.86 -3.97 7.64
CA PRO A 289 -8.12 -4.63 8.91
C PRO A 289 -7.87 -6.15 8.88
N LEU A 290 -8.20 -6.81 7.78
CA LEU A 290 -7.90 -8.24 7.59
C LEU A 290 -6.40 -8.49 7.61
N THR A 291 -5.64 -7.74 6.83
CA THR A 291 -4.18 -7.96 6.74
C THR A 291 -3.46 -7.64 8.03
N ILE A 292 -3.95 -6.68 8.82
CA ILE A 292 -3.33 -6.29 10.10
C ILE A 292 -3.69 -7.26 11.21
N PHE A 293 -4.98 -7.58 11.42
CA PHE A 293 -5.44 -8.31 12.59
C PHE A 293 -5.60 -9.82 12.39
N MET A 294 -5.64 -10.30 11.13
CA MET A 294 -5.71 -11.74 10.87
C MET A 294 -4.52 -12.53 11.46
N PRO A 295 -3.26 -12.06 11.38
CA PRO A 295 -2.15 -12.75 12.05
C PRO A 295 -2.35 -12.94 13.55
N LEU A 296 -2.89 -11.92 14.23
CA LEU A 296 -3.20 -11.99 15.65
C LEU A 296 -4.31 -13.01 15.93
N ALA A 297 -5.40 -12.99 15.12
CA ALA A 297 -6.48 -13.96 15.20
C ALA A 297 -5.98 -15.40 15.03
N LEU A 298 -5.20 -15.64 13.99
CA LEU A 298 -4.67 -16.97 13.67
C LEU A 298 -3.73 -17.48 14.78
N ARG A 299 -2.93 -16.59 15.36
CA ARG A 299 -2.04 -16.93 16.47
C ARG A 299 -2.81 -17.25 17.76
N ARG A 300 -3.77 -16.38 18.14
CA ARG A 300 -4.44 -16.45 19.46
C ARG A 300 -5.64 -17.39 19.50
N LEU A 301 -6.42 -17.46 18.41
CA LEU A 301 -7.65 -18.26 18.38
C LEU A 301 -7.43 -19.66 17.83
N TYR A 302 -6.45 -19.84 16.94
CA TYR A 302 -6.18 -21.13 16.27
C TYR A 302 -4.83 -21.73 16.68
N GLY A 303 -3.99 -21.02 17.47
CA GLY A 303 -2.70 -21.51 17.92
C GLY A 303 -1.68 -21.74 16.80
N LEU A 304 -1.86 -21.13 15.62
CA LEU A 304 -0.99 -21.37 14.48
C LEU A 304 0.40 -20.78 14.70
N ASP A 305 1.41 -21.50 14.24
CA ASP A 305 2.76 -20.96 14.15
C ASP A 305 2.87 -19.83 13.12
N PRO A 306 3.78 -18.85 13.33
CA PRO A 306 3.95 -17.73 12.44
C PRO A 306 4.17 -18.11 10.96
N LEU A 307 4.82 -19.24 10.69
CA LEU A 307 5.03 -19.74 9.34
C LEU A 307 3.70 -20.11 8.66
N TRP A 308 2.81 -20.80 9.36
CA TRP A 308 1.47 -21.14 8.85
C TRP A 308 0.61 -19.90 8.67
N ILE A 309 0.72 -18.91 9.56
CA ILE A 309 0.09 -17.60 9.42
C ILE A 309 0.56 -16.94 8.12
N GLY A 310 1.86 -16.97 7.85
CA GLY A 310 2.43 -16.48 6.60
C GLY A 310 1.82 -17.14 5.36
N TYR A 311 1.62 -18.45 5.37
CA TYR A 311 0.96 -19.16 4.25
C TYR A 311 -0.49 -18.72 4.04
N VAL A 312 -1.28 -18.58 5.11
CA VAL A 312 -2.69 -18.10 5.00
C VAL A 312 -2.75 -16.69 4.41
N LEU A 313 -1.85 -15.79 4.82
CA LEU A 313 -1.78 -14.45 4.24
C LEU A 313 -1.32 -14.45 2.78
N THR A 314 -0.40 -15.36 2.44
CA THR A 314 0.05 -15.56 1.05
C THR A 314 -1.11 -15.99 0.15
N VAL A 315 -2.01 -16.86 0.63
CA VAL A 315 -3.18 -17.29 -0.14
C VAL A 315 -4.09 -16.11 -0.51
N PHE A 316 -4.33 -15.16 0.41
CA PHE A 316 -5.05 -13.92 0.12
C PHE A 316 -4.40 -13.14 -1.03
N SER A 317 -3.07 -12.99 -0.99
CA SER A 317 -2.32 -12.22 -1.99
C SER A 317 -2.25 -12.90 -3.35
N LEU A 318 -2.12 -14.23 -3.38
CA LEU A 318 -2.19 -15.02 -4.62
C LEU A 318 -3.59 -14.94 -5.23
N ALA A 319 -4.63 -15.04 -4.42
CA ALA A 319 -6.01 -14.89 -4.85
C ALA A 319 -6.26 -13.48 -5.43
N TRP A 320 -5.70 -12.44 -4.84
CA TRP A 320 -5.72 -11.09 -5.42
C TRP A 320 -5.12 -11.07 -6.83
N SER A 321 -3.93 -11.67 -7.00
CA SER A 321 -3.27 -11.74 -8.32
C SER A 321 -4.12 -12.54 -9.32
N ILE A 322 -4.70 -13.65 -8.91
CA ILE A 322 -5.60 -14.47 -9.74
C ILE A 322 -6.85 -13.67 -10.14
N GLY A 323 -7.48 -12.97 -9.20
CA GLY A 323 -8.64 -12.11 -9.48
C GLY A 323 -8.32 -11.00 -10.48
N SER A 324 -7.15 -10.36 -10.34
CA SER A 324 -6.68 -9.31 -11.25
C SER A 324 -6.41 -9.85 -12.66
N ILE A 325 -5.67 -10.95 -12.78
CA ILE A 325 -5.28 -11.54 -14.07
C ILE A 325 -6.50 -12.18 -14.76
N GLY A 326 -7.31 -12.91 -14.00
CA GLY A 326 -8.48 -13.62 -14.53
C GLY A 326 -9.56 -12.71 -15.09
N THR A 327 -9.63 -11.47 -14.64
CA THR A 327 -10.61 -10.49 -15.12
C THR A 327 -10.02 -9.43 -16.07
N ALA A 328 -8.69 -9.34 -16.20
CA ALA A 328 -8.01 -8.31 -16.98
C ALA A 328 -8.47 -8.23 -18.46
N GLY A 329 -8.82 -9.38 -19.06
CA GLY A 329 -9.31 -9.45 -20.44
C GLY A 329 -10.84 -9.27 -20.61
N TRP A 330 -11.57 -8.92 -19.56
CA TRP A 330 -13.02 -8.80 -19.65
C TRP A 330 -13.45 -7.57 -20.44
N GLY A 331 -14.48 -7.72 -21.30
CA GLY A 331 -15.02 -6.62 -22.09
C GLY A 331 -15.82 -5.62 -21.22
N GLN A 332 -16.11 -4.46 -21.78
CA GLN A 332 -16.72 -3.30 -21.08
C GLN A 332 -17.99 -3.62 -20.26
N LYS A 333 -18.86 -4.52 -20.74
CA LYS A 333 -20.06 -4.93 -20.01
C LYS A 333 -19.71 -5.72 -18.76
N SER A 334 -18.71 -6.59 -18.84
CA SER A 334 -18.27 -7.46 -17.74
C SER A 334 -17.42 -6.73 -16.70
N ILE A 335 -16.75 -5.64 -17.07
CA ILE A 335 -15.96 -4.81 -16.14
C ILE A 335 -16.83 -4.24 -15.00
N ARG A 336 -18.07 -3.85 -15.29
CA ARG A 336 -19.02 -3.38 -14.26
C ARG A 336 -19.27 -4.46 -13.21
N PHE A 337 -19.48 -5.69 -13.70
CA PHE A 337 -19.66 -6.85 -12.82
C PHE A 337 -18.38 -7.20 -12.07
N ALA A 338 -17.20 -7.07 -12.70
CA ALA A 338 -15.93 -7.27 -12.00
C ALA A 338 -15.74 -6.28 -10.84
N CYS A 339 -15.94 -4.98 -11.09
CA CYS A 339 -15.76 -3.97 -10.06
C CYS A 339 -16.80 -4.09 -8.92
N ALA A 340 -18.09 -4.17 -9.25
CA ALA A 340 -19.14 -4.25 -8.24
C ALA A 340 -19.15 -5.62 -7.56
N GLY A 341 -19.05 -6.71 -8.34
CA GLY A 341 -18.99 -8.09 -7.84
C GLY A 341 -17.78 -8.33 -6.96
N GLY A 342 -16.61 -7.77 -7.33
CA GLY A 342 -15.40 -7.88 -6.51
C GLY A 342 -15.58 -7.23 -5.13
N LEU A 343 -16.17 -6.04 -5.05
CA LEU A 343 -16.47 -5.40 -3.77
C LEU A 343 -17.53 -6.16 -2.96
N PHE A 344 -18.56 -6.69 -3.63
CA PHE A 344 -19.57 -7.52 -2.97
C PHE A 344 -18.96 -8.82 -2.42
N ILE A 345 -18.12 -9.51 -3.20
CA ILE A 345 -17.41 -10.72 -2.76
C ILE A 345 -16.52 -10.37 -1.57
N THR A 346 -15.79 -9.26 -1.61
CA THR A 346 -14.96 -8.80 -0.49
C THR A 346 -15.81 -8.54 0.76
N ALA A 347 -16.95 -7.84 0.63
CA ALA A 347 -17.85 -7.58 1.75
C ALA A 347 -18.41 -8.88 2.35
N ALA A 348 -18.93 -9.78 1.50
CA ALA A 348 -19.49 -11.06 1.92
C ALA A 348 -18.43 -11.94 2.62
N SER A 349 -17.20 -11.95 2.11
CA SER A 349 -16.08 -12.66 2.73
C SER A 349 -15.73 -12.10 4.10
N ILE A 350 -15.68 -10.77 4.25
CA ILE A 350 -15.41 -10.11 5.54
C ILE A 350 -16.53 -10.43 6.54
N VAL A 351 -17.81 -10.37 6.12
CA VAL A 351 -18.94 -10.78 6.95
C VAL A 351 -18.81 -12.25 7.35
N GLY A 352 -18.50 -13.13 6.40
CA GLY A 352 -18.25 -14.54 6.68
C GLY A 352 -17.15 -14.73 7.73
N ILE A 353 -16.03 -14.02 7.61
CA ILE A 353 -14.94 -14.04 8.60
C ILE A 353 -15.46 -13.55 9.96
N THR A 354 -16.21 -12.45 10.00
CA THR A 354 -16.79 -11.89 11.22
C THR A 354 -17.61 -12.92 11.98
N LEU A 355 -18.43 -13.70 11.27
CA LEU A 355 -19.34 -14.69 11.87
C LEU A 355 -18.63 -16.00 12.26
N THR A 356 -17.46 -16.28 11.66
CA THR A 356 -16.82 -17.60 11.79
C THR A 356 -15.49 -17.56 12.53
N ILE A 357 -14.90 -16.38 12.72
CA ILE A 357 -13.60 -16.25 13.37
C ILE A 357 -13.62 -16.79 14.82
N GLY A 358 -12.74 -17.71 15.13
CA GLY A 358 -12.64 -18.33 16.44
C GLY A 358 -13.68 -19.44 16.73
N THR A 359 -14.60 -19.72 15.79
CA THR A 359 -15.62 -20.80 15.94
C THR A 359 -15.54 -21.84 14.82
N ALA A 360 -15.27 -21.42 13.58
CA ALA A 360 -15.15 -22.33 12.45
C ALA A 360 -13.73 -22.89 12.30
N SER A 361 -13.58 -23.92 11.45
CA SER A 361 -12.27 -24.49 11.13
C SER A 361 -11.41 -23.47 10.37
N ILE A 362 -10.09 -23.57 10.50
CA ILE A 362 -9.11 -22.72 9.80
C ILE A 362 -9.30 -22.75 8.25
N TRP A 363 -9.75 -23.87 7.70
CA TRP A 363 -9.99 -23.99 6.27
C TRP A 363 -11.11 -23.08 5.76
N ILE A 364 -12.16 -22.88 6.58
CA ILE A 364 -13.24 -21.94 6.24
C ILE A 364 -12.71 -20.50 6.26
N VAL A 365 -11.93 -20.12 7.28
CA VAL A 365 -11.31 -18.79 7.35
C VAL A 365 -10.36 -18.57 6.17
N THR A 366 -9.54 -19.58 5.83
CA THR A 366 -8.63 -19.51 4.66
C THR A 366 -9.42 -19.37 3.34
N LEU A 367 -10.51 -20.09 3.19
CA LEU A 367 -11.39 -19.96 2.01
C LEU A 367 -11.98 -18.56 1.91
N LEU A 368 -12.46 -18.00 3.01
CA LEU A 368 -13.00 -16.63 3.05
C LEU A 368 -11.92 -15.58 2.79
N MET A 369 -10.70 -15.79 3.28
CA MET A 369 -9.54 -14.95 2.92
C MET A 369 -9.22 -15.03 1.42
N THR A 370 -9.30 -16.22 0.84
CA THR A 370 -9.10 -16.44 -0.60
C THR A 370 -10.14 -15.68 -1.42
N THR A 371 -11.42 -15.82 -1.07
CA THR A 371 -12.50 -15.12 -1.79
C THR A 371 -12.43 -13.62 -1.61
N ALA A 372 -12.03 -13.12 -0.43
CA ALA A 372 -11.76 -11.70 -0.22
C ALA A 372 -10.65 -11.19 -1.14
N GLY A 373 -9.54 -11.92 -1.24
CA GLY A 373 -8.42 -11.59 -2.13
C GLY A 373 -8.84 -11.54 -3.60
N LEU A 374 -9.61 -12.53 -4.08
CA LEU A 374 -10.18 -12.54 -5.44
C LEU A 374 -11.01 -11.27 -5.70
N GLY A 375 -11.91 -10.92 -4.78
CA GLY A 375 -12.77 -9.72 -4.91
C GLY A 375 -11.95 -8.42 -5.00
N VAL A 376 -10.93 -8.28 -4.14
CA VAL A 376 -10.01 -7.13 -4.18
C VAL A 376 -9.30 -7.07 -5.53
N GLY A 377 -8.80 -8.21 -6.04
CA GLY A 377 -8.10 -8.28 -7.33
C GLY A 377 -8.96 -7.86 -8.50
N MET A 378 -10.17 -8.38 -8.57
CA MET A 378 -11.17 -8.06 -9.60
C MET A 378 -11.45 -6.55 -9.68
N THR A 379 -11.64 -5.90 -8.53
CA THR A 379 -11.93 -4.46 -8.48
C THR A 379 -10.70 -3.63 -8.82
N ASN A 380 -9.51 -3.99 -8.29
CA ASN A 380 -8.31 -3.18 -8.36
C ASN A 380 -7.82 -2.95 -9.81
N VAL A 381 -7.73 -4.00 -10.62
CA VAL A 381 -7.20 -3.90 -11.99
C VAL A 381 -8.07 -2.99 -12.87
N HIS A 382 -9.38 -3.13 -12.77
CA HIS A 382 -10.31 -2.35 -13.59
C HIS A 382 -10.44 -0.90 -13.10
N SER A 383 -10.29 -0.63 -11.79
CA SER A 383 -10.29 0.73 -11.25
C SER A 383 -9.09 1.53 -11.78
N ILE A 384 -7.91 0.92 -11.92
CA ILE A 384 -6.73 1.57 -12.50
C ILE A 384 -6.98 1.92 -13.97
N SER A 385 -7.46 0.96 -14.77
CA SER A 385 -7.76 1.16 -16.18
C SER A 385 -8.81 2.25 -16.38
N TRP A 386 -9.84 2.26 -15.53
CA TRP A 386 -10.90 3.25 -15.59
C TRP A 386 -10.42 4.65 -15.17
N ALA A 387 -9.55 4.77 -14.16
CA ALA A 387 -8.95 6.05 -13.76
C ALA A 387 -8.19 6.69 -14.93
N LEU A 388 -7.37 5.90 -15.63
CA LEU A 388 -6.61 6.37 -16.78
C LEU A 388 -7.51 6.78 -17.95
N ALA A 389 -8.59 6.04 -18.20
CA ALA A 389 -9.54 6.35 -19.26
C ALA A 389 -10.47 7.55 -18.93
N ALA A 390 -10.71 7.82 -17.65
CA ALA A 390 -11.52 8.93 -17.18
C ALA A 390 -10.75 10.25 -17.07
N ALA A 391 -9.41 10.19 -17.02
CA ALA A 391 -8.56 11.36 -16.90
C ALA A 391 -8.57 12.19 -18.20
N ASP A 392 -8.55 13.51 -18.05
CA ASP A 392 -8.30 14.40 -19.17
C ASP A 392 -6.84 14.27 -19.64
N ARG A 393 -6.56 14.57 -20.92
CA ARG A 393 -5.23 14.37 -21.51
C ARG A 393 -4.12 15.06 -20.71
N ASP A 394 -4.40 16.25 -20.20
CA ASP A 394 -3.45 17.06 -19.43
C ASP A 394 -3.27 16.54 -17.97
N GLU A 395 -4.24 15.80 -17.44
CA GLU A 395 -4.22 15.24 -16.07
C GLU A 395 -3.81 13.77 -16.01
N SER A 396 -3.65 13.09 -17.15
CA SER A 396 -3.36 11.64 -17.19
C SER A 396 -2.10 11.26 -16.41
N GLN A 397 -1.08 12.11 -16.44
CA GLN A 397 0.19 11.87 -15.73
C GLN A 397 0.04 12.05 -14.21
N ILE A 398 -0.73 13.06 -13.78
CA ILE A 398 -1.04 13.28 -12.35
C ILE A 398 -1.92 12.15 -11.84
N THR A 399 -2.90 11.73 -12.63
CA THR A 399 -3.80 10.61 -12.32
C THR A 399 -3.01 9.31 -12.09
N ALA A 400 -2.12 8.95 -13.00
CA ALA A 400 -1.31 7.75 -12.85
C ALA A 400 -0.44 7.74 -11.58
N SER A 401 0.13 8.90 -11.22
CA SER A 401 0.99 9.04 -10.03
C SER A 401 0.21 9.16 -8.71
N ALA A 402 -1.01 9.66 -8.75
CA ALA A 402 -1.83 9.87 -7.55
C ALA A 402 -2.59 8.61 -7.10
N ALA A 403 -2.83 7.64 -7.99
CA ALA A 403 -3.53 6.40 -7.63
C ALA A 403 -2.81 5.58 -6.52
N PRO A 404 -1.49 5.32 -6.57
CA PRO A 404 -0.77 4.67 -5.48
C PRO A 404 -0.83 5.47 -4.17
N ALA A 405 -0.75 6.81 -4.23
CA ALA A 405 -0.86 7.66 -3.05
C ALA A 405 -2.25 7.53 -2.40
N MET A 406 -3.32 7.51 -3.18
CA MET A 406 -4.69 7.33 -2.68
C MET A 406 -4.87 5.95 -2.02
N ARG A 407 -4.27 4.90 -2.58
CA ARG A 407 -4.24 3.57 -1.94
C ARG A 407 -3.51 3.60 -0.59
N SER A 408 -2.36 4.25 -0.50
CA SER A 408 -1.63 4.40 0.76
C SER A 408 -2.43 5.17 1.80
N ILE A 409 -3.17 6.20 1.39
CA ILE A 409 -4.11 6.94 2.25
C ILE A 409 -5.22 6.00 2.74
N GLY A 410 -5.81 5.20 1.85
CA GLY A 410 -6.82 4.20 2.21
C GLY A 410 -6.31 3.17 3.21
N ILE A 411 -5.08 2.66 3.03
CA ILE A 411 -4.43 1.75 3.99
C ILE A 411 -4.21 2.46 5.33
N ALA A 412 -3.72 3.70 5.33
CA ALA A 412 -3.46 4.45 6.55
C ALA A 412 -4.75 4.71 7.36
N TYR A 413 -5.81 5.16 6.70
CA TYR A 413 -7.12 5.34 7.36
C TYR A 413 -7.75 4.00 7.77
N GLY A 414 -7.63 2.97 6.94
CA GLY A 414 -8.09 1.61 7.28
C GLY A 414 -7.39 1.07 8.53
N ALA A 415 -6.08 1.29 8.66
CA ALA A 415 -5.32 0.93 9.85
C ALA A 415 -5.73 1.76 11.08
N ALA A 416 -5.89 3.08 10.93
CA ALA A 416 -6.32 3.96 12.00
C ALA A 416 -7.70 3.57 12.54
N MET A 417 -8.67 3.34 11.65
CA MET A 417 -10.02 2.90 12.02
C MET A 417 -10.03 1.51 12.65
N ALA A 418 -9.25 0.58 12.10
CA ALA A 418 -9.16 -0.77 12.65
C ALA A 418 -8.56 -0.76 14.06
N GLY A 419 -7.51 0.03 14.30
CA GLY A 419 -6.92 0.23 15.62
C GLY A 419 -7.88 0.89 16.61
N LEU A 420 -8.60 1.94 16.17
CA LEU A 420 -9.65 2.58 16.98
C LEU A 420 -10.72 1.58 17.41
N ILE A 421 -11.26 0.79 16.49
CA ILE A 421 -12.31 -0.18 16.77
C ILE A 421 -11.77 -1.29 17.70
N ALA A 422 -10.57 -1.81 17.42
CA ALA A 422 -9.95 -2.84 18.22
C ALA A 422 -9.73 -2.40 19.67
N ASN A 423 -9.21 -1.18 19.88
CA ASN A 423 -9.01 -0.63 21.21
C ASN A 423 -10.33 -0.33 21.92
N ALA A 424 -11.31 0.20 21.20
CA ALA A 424 -12.66 0.42 21.73
C ALA A 424 -13.37 -0.87 22.15
N ALA A 425 -13.04 -1.99 21.48
CA ALA A 425 -13.56 -3.31 21.79
C ALA A 425 -12.73 -4.07 22.86
N GLY A 426 -11.75 -3.40 23.52
CA GLY A 426 -11.01 -3.94 24.65
C GLY A 426 -9.66 -4.59 24.33
N LEU A 427 -9.21 -4.58 23.06
CA LEU A 427 -7.94 -5.20 22.68
C LEU A 427 -6.72 -4.49 23.32
N SER A 428 -6.84 -3.22 23.69
CA SER A 428 -5.82 -2.45 24.41
C SER A 428 -5.46 -3.04 25.78
N GLN A 429 -6.37 -3.81 26.38
CA GLN A 429 -6.15 -4.44 27.71
C GLN A 429 -5.35 -5.74 27.63
N GLY A 430 -5.11 -6.28 26.43
CA GLY A 430 -4.31 -7.47 26.22
C GLY A 430 -4.71 -8.30 25.01
N THR A 431 -3.90 -9.31 24.70
CA THR A 431 -4.11 -10.22 23.56
C THR A 431 -4.46 -11.63 24.03
N SER A 432 -5.22 -11.78 25.11
CA SER A 432 -5.76 -13.09 25.50
C SER A 432 -6.67 -13.63 24.39
N PRO A 433 -6.86 -14.95 24.28
CA PRO A 433 -7.80 -15.51 23.29
C PRO A 433 -9.22 -14.94 23.45
N GLU A 434 -9.65 -14.63 24.66
CA GLU A 434 -10.94 -14.03 24.96
C GLU A 434 -11.03 -12.59 24.42
N SER A 435 -10.07 -11.73 24.80
CA SER A 435 -10.03 -10.34 24.30
C SER A 435 -10.01 -10.27 22.76
N VAL A 436 -9.25 -11.17 22.11
CA VAL A 436 -9.16 -11.25 20.65
C VAL A 436 -10.49 -11.74 20.04
N ARG A 437 -11.13 -12.73 20.65
CA ARG A 437 -12.43 -13.28 20.21
C ARG A 437 -13.53 -12.23 20.29
N ASP A 438 -13.52 -11.39 21.32
CA ASP A 438 -14.54 -10.37 21.54
C ASP A 438 -14.32 -9.12 20.66
N ALA A 439 -13.05 -8.72 20.44
CA ALA A 439 -12.74 -7.50 19.72
C ALA A 439 -12.77 -7.64 18.19
N LEU A 440 -12.24 -8.74 17.63
CA LEU A 440 -12.06 -8.85 16.18
C LEU A 440 -13.37 -8.93 15.37
N PRO A 441 -14.46 -9.52 15.84
CA PRO A 441 -15.74 -9.42 15.13
C PRO A 441 -16.21 -7.98 14.91
N TRP A 442 -15.97 -7.07 15.84
CA TRP A 442 -16.25 -5.65 15.67
C TRP A 442 -15.37 -5.00 14.61
N VAL A 443 -14.05 -5.31 14.65
CA VAL A 443 -13.10 -4.81 13.67
C VAL A 443 -13.48 -5.23 12.25
N PHE A 444 -13.73 -6.52 12.05
CA PHE A 444 -14.09 -7.05 10.74
C PHE A 444 -15.51 -6.67 10.34
N GLY A 445 -16.48 -6.74 11.23
CA GLY A 445 -17.88 -6.43 10.95
C GLY A 445 -18.09 -5.00 10.49
N ILE A 446 -17.49 -4.02 11.19
CA ILE A 446 -17.56 -2.61 10.76
C ILE A 446 -16.80 -2.41 9.45
N SER A 447 -15.67 -3.09 9.27
CA SER A 447 -14.89 -3.02 8.02
C SER A 447 -15.65 -3.56 6.81
N ALA A 448 -16.60 -4.47 7.00
CA ALA A 448 -17.43 -5.00 5.92
C ALA A 448 -18.36 -3.94 5.28
N LEU A 449 -18.64 -2.85 5.98
CA LEU A 449 -19.42 -1.73 5.45
C LEU A 449 -18.63 -0.92 4.40
N VAL A 450 -17.30 -0.94 4.50
CA VAL A 450 -16.43 -0.13 3.63
C VAL A 450 -16.49 -0.57 2.16
N PRO A 451 -16.36 -1.86 1.80
CA PRO A 451 -16.50 -2.29 0.42
C PRO A 451 -17.92 -2.12 -0.11
N LEU A 452 -18.95 -2.13 0.73
CA LEU A 452 -20.34 -1.81 0.31
C LEU A 452 -20.45 -0.33 -0.10
N ALA A 453 -19.88 0.59 0.68
CA ALA A 453 -19.78 2.00 0.31
C ALA A 453 -18.96 2.17 -1.01
N GLY A 454 -17.89 1.40 -1.19
CA GLY A 454 -17.14 1.34 -2.45
C GLY A 454 -18.02 0.90 -3.63
N GLY A 455 -18.91 -0.08 -3.42
CA GLY A 455 -19.89 -0.53 -4.42
C GLY A 455 -20.81 0.59 -4.90
N LEU A 456 -21.28 1.44 -3.99
CA LEU A 456 -22.07 2.64 -4.36
C LEU A 456 -21.26 3.61 -5.22
N CYS A 457 -19.97 3.80 -4.91
CA CYS A 457 -19.06 4.61 -5.73
C CYS A 457 -18.86 3.99 -7.12
N VAL A 458 -18.76 2.66 -7.24
CA VAL A 458 -18.67 1.96 -8.54
C VAL A 458 -19.94 2.17 -9.36
N ILE A 459 -21.13 2.02 -8.77
CA ILE A 459 -22.40 2.29 -9.45
C ILE A 459 -22.42 3.72 -9.97
N ARG A 460 -22.04 4.69 -9.14
CA ARG A 460 -21.98 6.12 -9.50
C ARG A 460 -20.95 6.38 -10.60
N MET A 461 -19.78 5.74 -10.53
CA MET A 461 -18.71 5.83 -11.52
C MET A 461 -19.21 5.52 -12.94
N PHE A 462 -19.92 4.39 -13.09
CA PHE A 462 -20.46 3.98 -14.39
C PHE A 462 -21.67 4.81 -14.83
N ALA A 463 -22.42 5.43 -13.92
CA ALA A 463 -23.51 6.31 -14.25
C ALA A 463 -23.02 7.66 -14.84
N LEU A 464 -21.87 8.16 -14.40
CA LEU A 464 -21.33 9.46 -14.82
C LEU A 464 -20.69 9.45 -16.22
N LYS A 465 -20.06 8.34 -16.63
CA LYS A 465 -19.50 8.17 -18.00
C LYS A 465 -19.81 6.77 -18.55
N PRO A 466 -21.02 6.54 -19.05
CA PRO A 466 -21.41 5.19 -19.50
C PRO A 466 -20.71 4.72 -20.78
N GLY A 467 -19.96 5.56 -21.48
CA GLY A 467 -19.34 5.30 -22.79
C GLY A 467 -17.80 5.32 -22.81
N VAL A 468 -17.12 5.38 -21.67
CA VAL A 468 -15.64 5.33 -21.66
C VAL A 468 -15.18 3.98 -22.19
N LYS A 469 -14.44 3.97 -23.30
CA LYS A 469 -13.74 2.78 -23.81
C LYS A 469 -12.49 2.57 -22.95
N ILE A 470 -12.46 1.49 -22.21
CA ILE A 470 -11.34 1.07 -21.36
C ILE A 470 -10.44 0.14 -22.16
#